data_3c2bde00b12f0085fe4f2e99dcda29a7
#
_entry.id   3c2bde00b12f0085fe4f2e99dcda29a7
#
_cell.length_a   1.000
_cell.length_b   1.000
_cell.length_c   1.000
_cell.angle_alpha   90.00
_cell.angle_beta   90.00
_cell.angle_gamma   90.00
#
_symmetry.space_group_name_H-M   'P 1'
#
loop_
_entity.id
_entity.type
_entity.pdbx_description
1 polymer ?
#
loop_
_entity_poly.entity_id
_entity_poly.type
_entity_poly.pdbx_seq_one_letter_code
_entity_poly.pdbx_strand_id
1 'polypeptide(L)'
;MYYFLSHLSSMDICYTSCVTPKLIGDLLVRNKSISYENCMLQVFAMHFFGMIEILILTAMAFDRYVAICRPLHYMIIMSRTRCHVLILASWAGGAAHSFSQFSLLVCLPFCGPNEIDHDYCDIFPLLKLACTDTYITGALVVANSGLIALVTFVLLFGSYVVILLTLRNHSAEEKRKALSTCGSHITVVILFFGPSIFAYLRPPTTFPEDKIFALFYTIIAPMFNPLIYTLRNIEMKKAMKKVWCQKLFSEEKHN
;
A
#
# COMPACT_ATOMS: atom_id res chain seq x y z
N MET A 1 -1.10 4.60 16.85
CA MET A 1 -0.05 4.28 15.86
C MET A 1 0.27 2.79 15.76
N TYR A 2 0.76 2.09 16.78
CA TYR A 2 1.10 0.64 16.71
C TYR A 2 -0.06 -0.24 16.26
N TYR A 3 -1.29 0.12 16.61
CA TYR A 3 -2.50 -0.56 16.17
C TYR A 3 -2.65 -0.51 14.64
N PHE A 4 -2.52 0.68 14.03
CA PHE A 4 -2.56 0.82 12.57
C PHE A 4 -1.37 0.12 11.90
N LEU A 5 -0.18 0.20 12.50
CA LEU A 5 1.02 -0.44 11.98
C LEU A 5 0.90 -1.97 11.93
N SER A 6 0.27 -2.59 12.94
CA SER A 6 0.02 -4.05 12.92
C SER A 6 -0.94 -4.45 11.82
N HIS A 7 -2.00 -3.66 11.58
CA HIS A 7 -2.91 -3.90 10.46
C HIS A 7 -2.24 -3.65 9.11
N LEU A 8 -1.43 -2.59 8.97
CA LEU A 8 -0.67 -2.32 7.75
C LEU A 8 0.24 -3.50 7.41
N SER A 9 1.04 -3.98 8.37
CA SER A 9 1.94 -5.12 8.13
C SER A 9 1.18 -6.41 7.77
N SER A 10 -0.03 -6.61 8.30
CA SER A 10 -0.87 -7.74 7.89
C SER A 10 -1.36 -7.59 6.45
N MET A 11 -1.71 -6.36 6.04
CA MET A 11 -2.11 -6.07 4.66
C MET A 11 -0.93 -6.18 3.69
N ASP A 12 0.28 -5.71 4.07
CA ASP A 12 1.51 -5.88 3.31
C ASP A 12 1.75 -7.36 2.96
N ILE A 13 1.56 -8.26 3.95
CA ILE A 13 1.71 -9.71 3.75
C ILE A 13 0.63 -10.22 2.79
N CYS A 14 -0.63 -9.87 2.99
CA CYS A 14 -1.71 -10.30 2.12
C CYS A 14 -1.51 -9.81 0.68
N TYR A 15 -1.16 -8.53 0.52
CA TYR A 15 -0.96 -7.90 -0.77
C TYR A 15 0.18 -8.56 -1.55
N THR A 16 1.35 -8.70 -0.95
CA THR A 16 2.49 -9.35 -1.58
C THR A 16 2.24 -10.83 -1.89
N SER A 17 1.45 -11.52 -1.04
CA SER A 17 1.07 -12.92 -1.26
C SER A 17 0.14 -13.13 -2.46
N CYS A 18 -0.51 -12.09 -2.97
CA CYS A 18 -1.32 -12.17 -4.18
C CYS A 18 -0.47 -12.30 -5.46
N VAL A 19 0.75 -11.79 -5.46
CA VAL A 19 1.62 -11.71 -6.64
C VAL A 19 2.83 -12.62 -6.52
N THR A 20 3.56 -12.55 -5.40
CA THR A 20 4.89 -13.15 -5.23
C THR A 20 4.94 -14.67 -5.47
N PRO A 21 4.00 -15.50 -4.96
CA PRO A 21 4.08 -16.94 -5.17
C PRO A 21 3.97 -17.33 -6.65
N LYS A 22 3.07 -16.67 -7.39
CA LYS A 22 2.91 -16.92 -8.82
C LYS A 22 4.12 -16.43 -9.60
N LEU A 23 4.63 -15.24 -9.30
CA LEU A 23 5.83 -14.69 -9.91
C LEU A 23 7.04 -15.61 -9.74
N ILE A 24 7.29 -16.11 -8.51
CA ILE A 24 8.39 -17.05 -8.25
C ILE A 24 8.17 -18.35 -9.03
N GLY A 25 6.95 -18.89 -9.04
CA GLY A 25 6.62 -20.08 -9.81
C GLY A 25 6.91 -19.90 -11.31
N ASP A 26 6.54 -18.74 -11.86
CA ASP A 26 6.74 -18.42 -13.28
C ASP A 26 8.22 -18.21 -13.65
N LEU A 27 9.07 -17.83 -12.70
CA LEU A 27 10.51 -17.76 -12.93
C LEU A 27 11.17 -19.14 -13.01
N LEU A 28 10.55 -20.16 -12.44
CA LEU A 28 11.07 -21.53 -12.38
C LEU A 28 10.58 -22.43 -13.53
N VAL A 29 9.54 -22.02 -14.27
CA VAL A 29 8.95 -22.80 -15.34
C VAL A 29 9.07 -22.09 -16.71
N ARG A 30 9.16 -22.89 -17.79
CA ARG A 30 9.22 -22.34 -19.15
C ARG A 30 7.85 -21.87 -19.65
N ASN A 31 6.78 -22.62 -19.31
CA ASN A 31 5.42 -22.29 -19.73
C ASN A 31 4.71 -21.58 -18.57
N LYS A 32 4.60 -20.27 -18.69
CA LYS A 32 3.90 -19.42 -17.71
C LYS A 32 2.42 -19.38 -18.08
N SER A 33 1.56 -19.87 -17.19
CA SER A 33 0.11 -19.85 -17.42
C SER A 33 -0.63 -19.58 -16.11
N ILE A 34 -1.80 -18.93 -16.23
CA ILE A 34 -2.72 -18.69 -15.13
C ILE A 34 -4.15 -18.93 -15.63
N SER A 35 -5.01 -19.52 -14.82
CA SER A 35 -6.43 -19.65 -15.20
C SER A 35 -7.12 -18.29 -15.13
N TYR A 36 -8.21 -18.14 -15.91
CA TYR A 36 -8.99 -16.90 -15.93
C TYR A 36 -9.47 -16.51 -14.52
N GLU A 37 -10.00 -17.48 -13.77
CA GLU A 37 -10.51 -17.27 -12.42
C GLU A 37 -9.41 -16.78 -11.46
N ASN A 38 -8.24 -17.40 -11.51
CA ASN A 38 -7.10 -17.00 -10.69
C ASN A 38 -6.57 -15.63 -11.07
N CYS A 39 -6.57 -15.29 -12.36
CA CYS A 39 -6.20 -13.97 -12.86
C CYS A 39 -7.19 -12.90 -12.33
N MET A 40 -8.49 -13.13 -12.45
CA MET A 40 -9.51 -12.23 -11.95
C MET A 40 -9.47 -12.09 -10.42
N LEU A 41 -9.22 -13.21 -9.69
CA LEU A 41 -9.04 -13.17 -8.25
C LEU A 41 -7.80 -12.37 -7.84
N GLN A 42 -6.71 -12.49 -8.60
CA GLN A 42 -5.49 -11.72 -8.37
C GLN A 42 -5.75 -10.22 -8.53
N VAL A 43 -6.42 -9.80 -9.60
CA VAL A 43 -6.80 -8.38 -9.82
C VAL A 43 -7.68 -7.88 -8.68
N PHE A 44 -8.72 -8.67 -8.31
CA PHE A 44 -9.62 -8.28 -7.21
C PHE A 44 -8.86 -8.11 -5.90
N ALA A 45 -8.03 -9.09 -5.52
CA ALA A 45 -7.29 -9.09 -4.26
C ALA A 45 -6.26 -7.95 -4.20
N MET A 46 -5.57 -7.66 -5.30
CA MET A 46 -4.61 -6.56 -5.38
C MET A 46 -5.28 -5.20 -5.16
N HIS A 47 -6.40 -4.94 -5.85
CA HIS A 47 -7.15 -3.69 -5.64
C HIS A 47 -7.75 -3.59 -4.25
N PHE A 48 -8.18 -4.73 -3.68
CA PHE A 48 -8.74 -4.80 -2.33
C PHE A 48 -7.69 -4.44 -1.27
N PHE A 49 -6.59 -5.17 -1.23
CA PHE A 49 -5.55 -4.95 -0.23
C PHE A 49 -4.81 -3.63 -0.44
N GLY A 50 -4.50 -3.28 -1.68
CA GLY A 50 -3.84 -2.01 -2.00
C GLY A 50 -4.67 -0.80 -1.57
N MET A 51 -5.99 -0.84 -1.75
CA MET A 51 -6.86 0.25 -1.27
C MET A 51 -6.93 0.31 0.25
N ILE A 52 -6.95 -0.83 0.95
CA ILE A 52 -6.90 -0.88 2.41
C ILE A 52 -5.59 -0.24 2.91
N GLU A 53 -4.44 -0.55 2.29
CA GLU A 53 -3.16 0.06 2.63
C GLU A 53 -3.19 1.58 2.50
N ILE A 54 -3.71 2.12 1.40
CA ILE A 54 -3.87 3.57 1.18
C ILE A 54 -4.68 4.21 2.30
N LEU A 55 -5.80 3.60 2.68
CA LEU A 55 -6.68 4.14 3.71
C LEU A 55 -6.06 4.04 5.12
N ILE A 56 -5.33 2.95 5.41
CA ILE A 56 -4.58 2.82 6.67
C ILE A 56 -3.46 3.86 6.74
N LEU A 57 -2.69 4.07 5.67
CA LEU A 57 -1.67 5.12 5.62
C LEU A 57 -2.28 6.51 5.85
N THR A 58 -3.46 6.77 5.30
CA THR A 58 -4.20 8.02 5.53
C THR A 58 -4.62 8.16 6.99
N ALA A 59 -5.13 7.09 7.61
CA ALA A 59 -5.47 7.06 9.04
C ALA A 59 -4.23 7.28 9.92
N MET A 60 -3.08 6.71 9.55
CA MET A 60 -1.81 6.93 10.24
C MET A 60 -1.31 8.37 10.15
N ALA A 61 -1.50 9.04 9.01
CA ALA A 61 -1.17 10.47 8.88
C ALA A 61 -2.06 11.32 9.78
N PHE A 62 -3.36 11.01 9.84
CA PHE A 62 -4.29 11.67 10.74
C PHE A 62 -3.90 11.44 12.21
N ASP A 63 -3.53 10.21 12.60
CA ASP A 63 -2.99 9.89 13.94
C ASP A 63 -1.76 10.75 14.27
N ARG A 64 -0.82 10.91 13.33
CA ARG A 64 0.35 11.78 13.51
C ARG A 64 -0.02 13.25 13.66
N TYR A 65 -0.93 13.73 12.81
CA TYR A 65 -1.43 15.11 12.89
C TYR A 65 -2.03 15.40 14.27
N VAL A 66 -2.91 14.54 14.76
CA VAL A 66 -3.55 14.72 16.09
C VAL A 66 -2.52 14.65 17.21
N ALA A 67 -1.58 13.69 17.15
CA ALA A 67 -0.55 13.52 18.18
C ALA A 67 0.38 14.74 18.32
N ILE A 68 0.67 15.43 17.21
CA ILE A 68 1.61 16.56 17.20
C ILE A 68 0.89 17.89 17.33
N CYS A 69 -0.21 18.09 16.60
CA CYS A 69 -0.88 19.39 16.54
C CYS A 69 -1.95 19.56 17.64
N ARG A 70 -2.46 18.45 18.22
CA ARG A 70 -3.51 18.47 19.26
C ARG A 70 -3.24 17.47 20.40
N PRO A 71 -2.06 17.51 21.05
CA PRO A 71 -1.65 16.48 22.01
C PRO A 71 -2.60 16.34 23.22
N LEU A 72 -3.17 17.42 23.70
CA LEU A 72 -4.12 17.42 24.83
C LEU A 72 -5.43 16.68 24.52
N HIS A 73 -5.83 16.64 23.26
CA HIS A 73 -7.07 15.98 22.82
C HIS A 73 -6.83 14.60 22.20
N TYR A 74 -5.57 14.14 22.17
CA TYR A 74 -5.20 12.91 21.45
C TYR A 74 -6.02 11.70 21.92
N MET A 75 -6.12 11.46 23.24
CA MET A 75 -6.85 10.31 23.79
C MET A 75 -8.35 10.34 23.50
N ILE A 76 -8.92 11.55 23.34
CA ILE A 76 -10.33 11.73 23.00
C ILE A 76 -10.54 11.49 21.48
N ILE A 77 -9.69 12.11 20.65
CA ILE A 77 -9.82 12.04 19.18
C ILE A 77 -9.42 10.65 18.67
N MET A 78 -8.34 10.06 19.18
CA MET A 78 -7.83 8.74 18.78
C MET A 78 -8.20 7.66 19.81
N SER A 79 -9.47 7.65 20.25
CA SER A 79 -10.00 6.60 21.12
C SER A 79 -9.96 5.23 20.43
N ARG A 80 -9.91 4.15 21.22
CA ARG A 80 -9.89 2.77 20.68
C ARG A 80 -11.04 2.50 19.71
N THR A 81 -12.25 2.94 20.07
CA THR A 81 -13.43 2.80 19.20
C THR A 81 -13.23 3.48 17.85
N ARG A 82 -12.69 4.72 17.83
CA ARG A 82 -12.44 5.42 16.56
C ARG A 82 -11.36 4.74 15.74
N CYS A 83 -10.30 4.21 16.36
CA CYS A 83 -9.30 3.43 15.65
C CYS A 83 -9.90 2.18 15.00
N HIS A 84 -10.79 1.45 15.69
CA HIS A 84 -11.53 0.33 15.11
C HIS A 84 -12.44 0.76 13.96
N VAL A 85 -13.18 1.86 14.11
CA VAL A 85 -14.03 2.40 13.04
C VAL A 85 -13.21 2.78 11.81
N LEU A 86 -12.04 3.40 11.97
CA LEU A 86 -11.15 3.74 10.86
C LEU A 86 -10.65 2.49 10.12
N ILE A 87 -10.29 1.43 10.84
CA ILE A 87 -9.91 0.16 10.22
C ILE A 87 -11.09 -0.49 9.48
N LEU A 88 -12.27 -0.56 10.10
CA LEU A 88 -13.46 -1.11 9.44
C LEU A 88 -13.85 -0.29 8.20
N ALA A 89 -13.75 1.04 8.27
CA ALA A 89 -13.96 1.92 7.11
C ALA A 89 -12.94 1.66 6.00
N SER A 90 -11.68 1.35 6.36
CA SER A 90 -10.65 0.99 5.37
C SER A 90 -10.98 -0.33 4.68
N TRP A 91 -11.48 -1.33 5.39
CA TRP A 91 -11.93 -2.60 4.81
C TRP A 91 -13.14 -2.41 3.89
N ALA A 92 -14.14 -1.63 4.34
CA ALA A 92 -15.32 -1.32 3.53
C ALA A 92 -14.95 -0.53 2.26
N GLY A 93 -14.05 0.45 2.38
CA GLY A 93 -13.54 1.22 1.24
C GLY A 93 -12.75 0.35 0.25
N GLY A 94 -11.91 -0.56 0.75
CA GLY A 94 -11.20 -1.55 -0.08
C GLY A 94 -12.16 -2.45 -0.85
N ALA A 95 -13.20 -2.96 -0.18
CA ALA A 95 -14.24 -3.77 -0.83
C ALA A 95 -14.97 -2.99 -1.92
N ALA A 96 -15.47 -1.79 -1.60
CA ALA A 96 -16.21 -0.96 -2.56
C ALA A 96 -15.35 -0.62 -3.80
N HIS A 97 -14.08 -0.25 -3.60
CA HIS A 97 -13.15 0.04 -4.68
C HIS A 97 -12.89 -1.20 -5.55
N SER A 98 -12.54 -2.33 -4.92
CA SER A 98 -12.23 -3.57 -5.63
C SER A 98 -13.42 -4.09 -6.42
N PHE A 99 -14.62 -4.07 -5.85
CA PHE A 99 -15.84 -4.45 -6.57
C PHE A 99 -16.12 -3.53 -7.75
N SER A 100 -15.91 -2.22 -7.61
CA SER A 100 -16.09 -1.28 -8.72
C SER A 100 -15.13 -1.56 -9.86
N GLN A 101 -13.85 -1.83 -9.58
CA GLN A 101 -12.85 -2.17 -10.58
C GLN A 101 -13.12 -3.53 -11.24
N PHE A 102 -13.46 -4.53 -10.42
CA PHE A 102 -13.78 -5.87 -10.89
C PHE A 102 -15.01 -5.87 -11.82
N SER A 103 -16.05 -5.11 -11.50
CA SER A 103 -17.26 -5.02 -12.32
C SER A 103 -16.99 -4.45 -13.72
N LEU A 104 -15.98 -3.59 -13.88
CA LEU A 104 -15.57 -3.06 -15.17
C LEU A 104 -14.89 -4.11 -16.06
N LEU A 105 -14.28 -5.13 -15.46
CA LEU A 105 -13.55 -6.17 -16.18
C LEU A 105 -14.39 -7.41 -16.48
N VAL A 106 -15.21 -7.86 -15.53
CA VAL A 106 -15.93 -9.14 -15.63
C VAL A 106 -16.92 -9.19 -16.79
N CYS A 107 -17.40 -8.03 -17.23
CA CYS A 107 -18.34 -7.91 -18.35
C CYS A 107 -17.64 -7.80 -19.72
N LEU A 108 -16.31 -7.73 -19.76
CA LEU A 108 -15.60 -7.59 -21.04
C LEU A 108 -15.48 -8.93 -21.77
N PRO A 109 -15.77 -8.96 -23.08
CA PRO A 109 -15.53 -10.13 -23.91
C PRO A 109 -14.02 -10.24 -24.21
N PHE A 110 -13.40 -11.34 -23.81
CA PHE A 110 -12.01 -11.65 -24.13
C PHE A 110 -11.96 -12.60 -25.33
N CYS A 111 -11.26 -12.22 -26.38
CA CYS A 111 -11.09 -13.03 -27.58
C CYS A 111 -9.74 -12.70 -28.22
N GLY A 112 -9.02 -13.66 -28.69
CA GLY A 112 -7.72 -13.47 -29.35
C GLY A 112 -6.56 -14.13 -28.60
N PRO A 113 -5.33 -13.67 -28.80
CA PRO A 113 -4.19 -14.26 -28.12
C PRO A 113 -4.34 -14.10 -26.60
N ASN A 114 -4.25 -15.22 -25.87
CA ASN A 114 -4.35 -15.25 -24.41
C ASN A 114 -3.00 -14.96 -23.75
N GLU A 115 -2.26 -13.98 -24.26
CA GLU A 115 -0.94 -13.63 -23.75
C GLU A 115 -0.97 -12.27 -23.05
N ILE A 116 -0.63 -12.27 -21.77
CA ILE A 116 -0.50 -11.07 -20.95
C ILE A 116 0.97 -10.69 -20.90
N ASP A 117 1.34 -9.56 -21.52
CA ASP A 117 2.71 -9.04 -21.46
C ASP A 117 2.94 -8.29 -20.13
N HIS A 118 2.80 -9.03 -19.02
CA HIS A 118 3.01 -8.51 -17.66
C HIS A 118 3.39 -9.66 -16.71
N ASP A 119 4.04 -9.31 -15.58
CA ASP A 119 4.49 -10.30 -14.58
C ASP A 119 3.37 -10.83 -13.68
N TYR A 120 2.20 -10.20 -13.69
CA TYR A 120 0.97 -10.60 -13.00
C TYR A 120 -0.26 -10.04 -13.71
N CYS A 121 -1.45 -10.49 -13.32
CA CYS A 121 -2.69 -9.97 -13.88
C CYS A 121 -2.97 -8.56 -13.32
N ASP A 122 -3.02 -7.59 -14.23
CA ASP A 122 -3.41 -6.22 -13.94
C ASP A 122 -4.46 -5.74 -14.93
N ILE A 123 -5.19 -4.70 -14.58
CA ILE A 123 -6.34 -4.21 -15.37
C ILE A 123 -5.90 -3.79 -16.76
N PHE A 124 -4.87 -2.95 -16.91
CA PHE A 124 -4.47 -2.42 -18.22
C PHE A 124 -4.00 -3.49 -19.22
N PRO A 125 -3.16 -4.47 -18.84
CA PRO A 125 -2.87 -5.61 -19.70
C PRO A 125 -4.11 -6.40 -20.12
N LEU A 126 -5.08 -6.58 -19.20
CA LEU A 126 -6.33 -7.29 -19.51
C LEU A 126 -7.24 -6.50 -20.46
N LEU A 127 -7.32 -5.18 -20.34
CA LEU A 127 -8.09 -4.35 -21.28
C LEU A 127 -7.62 -4.52 -22.73
N LYS A 128 -6.32 -4.80 -22.96
CA LYS A 128 -5.77 -5.04 -24.30
C LYS A 128 -6.21 -6.37 -24.92
N LEU A 129 -6.64 -7.33 -24.10
CA LEU A 129 -7.14 -8.64 -24.58
C LEU A 129 -8.64 -8.62 -24.87
N ALA A 130 -9.34 -7.54 -24.54
CA ALA A 130 -10.77 -7.40 -24.81
C ALA A 130 -11.02 -7.13 -26.31
N CYS A 131 -12.11 -7.69 -26.84
CA CYS A 131 -12.50 -7.57 -28.25
C CYS A 131 -13.41 -6.37 -28.53
N THR A 132 -13.62 -5.54 -27.55
CA THR A 132 -14.44 -4.32 -27.66
C THR A 132 -13.59 -3.08 -27.43
N ASP A 133 -14.11 -1.93 -27.79
CA ASP A 133 -13.48 -0.67 -27.42
C ASP A 133 -13.44 -0.53 -25.90
N THR A 134 -12.25 -0.44 -25.36
CA THR A 134 -11.98 -0.35 -23.90
C THR A 134 -11.61 1.07 -23.46
N TYR A 135 -11.70 2.06 -24.34
CA TYR A 135 -11.32 3.44 -24.02
C TYR A 135 -12.08 4.00 -22.81
N ILE A 136 -13.39 3.85 -22.78
CA ILE A 136 -14.25 4.32 -21.66
C ILE A 136 -13.92 3.54 -20.38
N THR A 137 -13.79 2.22 -20.49
CA THR A 137 -13.42 1.37 -19.34
C THR A 137 -12.07 1.77 -18.76
N GLY A 138 -11.07 1.97 -19.59
CA GLY A 138 -9.75 2.45 -19.18
C GLY A 138 -9.82 3.84 -18.53
N ALA A 139 -10.57 4.76 -19.10
CA ALA A 139 -10.77 6.08 -18.53
C ALA A 139 -11.46 6.02 -17.14
N LEU A 140 -12.45 5.15 -16.97
CA LEU A 140 -13.11 4.94 -15.66
C LEU A 140 -12.14 4.33 -14.62
N VAL A 141 -11.30 3.39 -15.02
CA VAL A 141 -10.25 2.80 -14.14
C VAL A 141 -9.29 3.89 -13.69
N VAL A 142 -8.78 4.70 -14.61
CA VAL A 142 -7.88 5.83 -14.30
C VAL A 142 -8.57 6.85 -13.41
N ALA A 143 -9.80 7.23 -13.74
CA ALA A 143 -10.55 8.20 -12.96
C ALA A 143 -10.80 7.71 -11.52
N ASN A 144 -11.21 6.45 -11.36
CA ASN A 144 -11.48 5.88 -10.03
C ASN A 144 -10.19 5.73 -9.20
N SER A 145 -9.19 5.02 -9.71
CA SER A 145 -7.94 4.79 -8.97
C SER A 145 -7.06 6.03 -8.87
N GLY A 146 -6.92 6.77 -9.96
CA GLY A 146 -6.09 7.98 -10.02
C GLY A 146 -6.62 9.12 -9.18
N LEU A 147 -7.95 9.35 -9.18
CA LEU A 147 -8.56 10.39 -8.36
C LEU A 147 -8.41 10.07 -6.86
N ILE A 148 -8.65 8.82 -6.46
CA ILE A 148 -8.46 8.40 -5.07
C ILE A 148 -7.00 8.56 -4.66
N ALA A 149 -6.06 8.10 -5.46
CA ALA A 149 -4.63 8.26 -5.19
C ALA A 149 -4.23 9.74 -5.07
N LEU A 150 -4.72 10.59 -5.96
CA LEU A 150 -4.43 12.03 -5.94
C LEU A 150 -5.02 12.70 -4.69
N VAL A 151 -6.29 12.46 -4.39
CA VAL A 151 -6.96 13.04 -3.21
C VAL A 151 -6.27 12.60 -1.92
N THR A 152 -5.99 11.32 -1.77
CA THR A 152 -5.29 10.80 -0.58
C THR A 152 -3.88 11.36 -0.49
N PHE A 153 -3.14 11.46 -1.58
CA PHE A 153 -1.81 12.08 -1.60
C PHE A 153 -1.84 13.56 -1.18
N VAL A 154 -2.80 14.34 -1.69
CA VAL A 154 -2.96 15.76 -1.32
C VAL A 154 -3.31 15.89 0.17
N LEU A 155 -4.20 15.05 0.70
CA LEU A 155 -4.53 15.03 2.13
C LEU A 155 -3.31 14.67 3.00
N LEU A 156 -2.54 13.66 2.60
CA LEU A 156 -1.30 13.26 3.27
C LEU A 156 -0.28 14.40 3.25
N PHE A 157 0.00 14.95 2.08
CA PHE A 157 0.95 16.05 1.93
C PHE A 157 0.53 17.28 2.74
N GLY A 158 -0.75 17.68 2.65
CA GLY A 158 -1.31 18.79 3.41
C GLY A 158 -1.18 18.59 4.92
N SER A 159 -1.45 17.39 5.44
CA SER A 159 -1.27 17.08 6.86
C SER A 159 0.18 17.26 7.32
N TYR A 160 1.16 16.85 6.49
CA TYR A 160 2.58 17.04 6.81
C TYR A 160 3.02 18.48 6.74
N VAL A 161 2.52 19.28 5.78
CA VAL A 161 2.78 20.73 5.75
C VAL A 161 2.28 21.37 7.04
N VAL A 162 1.07 21.05 7.51
CA VAL A 162 0.54 21.58 8.78
C VAL A 162 1.39 21.14 9.98
N ILE A 163 1.81 19.86 10.04
CA ILE A 163 2.72 19.36 11.08
C ILE A 163 4.03 20.17 11.09
N LEU A 164 4.66 20.38 9.94
CA LEU A 164 5.92 21.12 9.83
C LEU A 164 5.77 22.58 10.27
N LEU A 165 4.66 23.23 9.86
CA LEU A 165 4.36 24.60 10.28
C LEU A 165 4.15 24.69 11.80
N THR A 166 3.42 23.76 12.40
CA THR A 166 3.22 23.68 13.84
C THR A 166 4.54 23.50 14.59
N LEU A 167 5.40 22.62 14.09
CA LEU A 167 6.71 22.35 14.69
C LEU A 167 7.67 23.54 14.62
N ARG A 168 7.43 24.53 13.75
CA ARG A 168 8.30 25.71 13.62
C ARG A 168 8.53 26.43 14.97
N ASN A 169 7.56 26.40 15.86
CA ASN A 169 7.59 27.09 17.15
C ASN A 169 7.99 26.18 18.33
N HIS A 170 8.36 24.91 18.08
CA HIS A 170 8.75 23.96 19.12
C HIS A 170 10.27 23.92 19.34
N SER A 171 10.72 23.32 20.44
CA SER A 171 12.14 23.13 20.74
C SER A 171 12.86 22.25 19.70
N ALA A 172 14.18 22.37 19.60
CA ALA A 172 14.97 21.58 18.65
C ALA A 172 14.86 20.07 18.90
N GLU A 173 14.72 19.65 20.16
CA GLU A 173 14.57 18.25 20.52
C GLU A 173 13.20 17.67 20.12
N GLU A 174 12.12 18.41 20.37
CA GLU A 174 10.76 18.05 19.94
C GLU A 174 10.66 17.96 18.42
N LYS A 175 11.23 18.95 17.70
CA LYS A 175 11.35 18.93 16.23
C LYS A 175 12.02 17.65 15.76
N ARG A 176 13.18 17.30 16.34
CA ARG A 176 13.93 16.10 15.93
C ARG A 176 13.14 14.81 16.14
N LYS A 177 12.44 14.67 17.29
CA LYS A 177 11.59 13.50 17.56
C LYS A 177 10.42 13.40 16.58
N ALA A 178 9.70 14.50 16.38
CA ALA A 178 8.55 14.55 15.47
C ALA A 178 8.98 14.28 14.02
N LEU A 179 10.06 14.93 13.53
CA LEU A 179 10.58 14.73 12.18
C LEU A 179 11.09 13.31 11.95
N SER A 180 11.70 12.67 12.94
CA SER A 180 12.14 11.28 12.83
C SER A 180 10.95 10.33 12.60
N THR A 181 9.84 10.55 13.30
CA THR A 181 8.63 9.71 13.16
C THR A 181 7.87 10.02 11.86
N CYS A 182 7.69 11.31 11.55
CA CYS A 182 7.05 11.74 10.31
C CYS A 182 7.86 11.34 9.08
N GLY A 183 9.20 11.44 9.14
CA GLY A 183 10.08 11.07 8.06
C GLY A 183 9.97 9.60 7.64
N SER A 184 9.73 8.69 8.60
CA SER A 184 9.44 7.29 8.27
C SER A 184 8.16 7.15 7.45
N HIS A 185 7.08 7.79 7.89
CA HIS A 185 5.81 7.72 7.22
C HIS A 185 5.83 8.42 5.85
N ILE A 186 6.45 9.60 5.75
CA ILE A 186 6.66 10.31 4.46
C ILE A 186 7.44 9.43 3.49
N THR A 187 8.48 8.74 3.94
CA THR A 187 9.26 7.84 3.10
C THR A 187 8.38 6.72 2.53
N VAL A 188 7.56 6.07 3.38
CA VAL A 188 6.62 5.03 2.94
C VAL A 188 5.60 5.59 1.94
N VAL A 189 5.02 6.75 2.24
CA VAL A 189 4.06 7.42 1.34
C VAL A 189 4.69 7.70 -0.02
N ILE A 190 5.90 8.23 -0.08
CA ILE A 190 6.59 8.50 -1.36
C ILE A 190 6.89 7.21 -2.12
N LEU A 191 7.37 6.16 -1.43
CA LEU A 191 7.68 4.88 -2.05
C LEU A 191 6.44 4.18 -2.60
N PHE A 192 5.30 4.34 -1.97
CA PHE A 192 4.04 3.74 -2.40
C PHE A 192 3.35 4.58 -3.48
N PHE A 193 3.11 5.87 -3.20
CA PHE A 193 2.34 6.74 -4.11
C PHE A 193 3.13 7.21 -5.32
N GLY A 194 4.45 7.40 -5.23
CA GLY A 194 5.27 7.87 -6.35
C GLY A 194 5.15 6.96 -7.58
N PRO A 195 5.50 5.68 -7.48
CA PRO A 195 5.36 4.73 -8.57
C PRO A 195 3.90 4.51 -9.00
N SER A 196 2.96 4.46 -8.05
CA SER A 196 1.53 4.27 -8.34
C SER A 196 0.96 5.45 -9.14
N ILE A 197 1.19 6.69 -8.72
CA ILE A 197 0.76 7.88 -9.44
C ILE A 197 1.36 7.90 -10.85
N PHE A 198 2.65 7.59 -10.95
CA PHE A 198 3.32 7.53 -12.25
C PHE A 198 2.69 6.50 -13.18
N ALA A 199 2.38 5.30 -12.67
CA ALA A 199 1.74 4.24 -13.46
C ALA A 199 0.30 4.59 -13.89
N TYR A 200 -0.49 5.22 -13.02
CA TYR A 200 -1.91 5.51 -13.30
C TYR A 200 -2.15 6.83 -14.03
N LEU A 201 -1.24 7.82 -13.98
CA LEU A 201 -1.38 9.10 -14.70
C LEU A 201 -0.83 9.04 -16.13
N ARG A 202 -0.09 7.99 -16.49
CA ARG A 202 0.37 7.81 -17.86
C ARG A 202 -0.75 7.23 -18.73
N PRO A 203 -0.80 7.63 -20.02
CA PRO A 203 -1.60 6.90 -21.00
C PRO A 203 -1.18 5.42 -21.00
N PRO A 204 -2.10 4.47 -21.22
CA PRO A 204 -1.79 3.04 -21.23
C PRO A 204 -0.88 2.68 -22.43
N THR A 205 0.40 2.93 -22.24
CA THR A 205 1.47 2.59 -23.20
C THR A 205 2.28 1.45 -22.62
N THR A 206 2.68 0.50 -23.47
CA THR A 206 3.52 -0.64 -23.06
C THR A 206 5.00 -0.24 -23.10
N PHE A 207 5.45 0.41 -22.06
CA PHE A 207 6.89 0.56 -21.87
C PHE A 207 7.42 -0.56 -20.96
N PRO A 208 8.63 -1.09 -21.20
CA PRO A 208 9.26 -2.07 -20.29
C PRO A 208 9.36 -1.59 -18.84
N GLU A 209 9.47 -0.26 -18.66
CA GLU A 209 9.55 0.38 -17.36
C GLU A 209 8.27 0.23 -16.53
N ASP A 210 7.11 0.08 -17.16
CA ASP A 210 5.82 -0.06 -16.46
C ASP A 210 5.80 -1.33 -15.59
N LYS A 211 6.46 -2.42 -16.05
CA LYS A 211 6.63 -3.65 -15.26
C LYS A 211 7.46 -3.40 -14.00
N ILE A 212 8.54 -2.61 -14.13
CA ILE A 212 9.41 -2.27 -12.99
C ILE A 212 8.65 -1.44 -11.96
N PHE A 213 7.92 -0.42 -12.40
CA PHE A 213 7.09 0.39 -11.50
C PHE A 213 6.00 -0.46 -10.82
N ALA A 214 5.38 -1.36 -11.58
CA ALA A 214 4.37 -2.28 -11.07
C ALA A 214 4.94 -3.19 -9.96
N LEU A 215 6.09 -3.81 -10.16
CA LEU A 215 6.77 -4.61 -9.14
C LEU A 215 7.19 -3.76 -7.94
N PHE A 216 7.52 -2.49 -8.18
CA PHE A 216 7.95 -1.59 -7.11
C PHE A 216 6.83 -1.34 -6.11
N TYR A 217 5.64 -0.96 -6.54
CA TYR A 217 4.53 -0.69 -5.61
C TYR A 217 3.82 -1.96 -5.11
N THR A 218 3.92 -3.09 -5.84
CA THR A 218 3.25 -4.33 -5.41
C THR A 218 4.09 -5.19 -4.46
N ILE A 219 5.41 -5.18 -4.59
CA ILE A 219 6.30 -6.04 -3.81
C ILE A 219 7.29 -5.22 -2.98
N ILE A 220 7.99 -4.27 -3.63
CA ILE A 220 9.12 -3.59 -2.99
C ILE A 220 8.62 -2.64 -1.90
N ALA A 221 7.62 -1.81 -2.18
CA ALA A 221 7.11 -0.84 -1.21
C ALA A 221 6.51 -1.53 0.04
N PRO A 222 5.61 -2.54 -0.07
CA PRO A 222 5.12 -3.29 1.10
C PRO A 222 6.23 -3.97 1.90
N MET A 223 7.26 -4.51 1.24
CA MET A 223 8.40 -5.12 1.93
C MET A 223 9.20 -4.09 2.75
N PHE A 224 9.32 -2.85 2.26
CA PHE A 224 10.03 -1.79 2.97
C PHE A 224 9.22 -1.18 4.12
N ASN A 225 7.88 -1.25 4.11
CA ASN A 225 7.04 -0.69 5.17
C ASN A 225 7.47 -1.15 6.58
N PRO A 226 7.50 -2.46 6.91
CA PRO A 226 7.91 -2.91 8.23
C PRO A 226 9.37 -2.56 8.56
N LEU A 227 10.26 -2.58 7.55
CA LEU A 227 11.68 -2.23 7.75
C LEU A 227 11.84 -0.75 8.12
N ILE A 228 11.21 0.16 7.39
CA ILE A 228 11.30 1.60 7.63
C ILE A 228 10.75 1.95 9.02
N TYR A 229 9.59 1.41 9.38
CA TYR A 229 9.00 1.67 10.70
C TYR A 229 9.82 1.05 11.83
N THR A 230 10.37 -0.14 11.65
CA THR A 230 11.19 -0.82 12.65
C THR A 230 12.55 -0.15 12.83
N LEU A 231 13.24 0.15 11.73
CA LEU A 231 14.59 0.72 11.77
C LEU A 231 14.63 2.17 12.28
N ARG A 232 13.55 2.92 12.18
CA ARG A 232 13.49 4.30 12.70
C ARG A 232 12.87 4.42 14.09
N ASN A 233 12.13 3.41 14.54
CA ASN A 233 11.48 3.43 15.85
C ASN A 233 12.44 2.91 16.94
N ILE A 234 12.80 3.77 17.88
CA ILE A 234 13.74 3.46 18.96
C ILE A 234 13.18 2.36 19.89
N GLU A 235 11.88 2.36 20.17
CA GLU A 235 11.24 1.35 21.03
C GLU A 235 11.19 -0.02 20.35
N MET A 236 10.87 -0.04 19.05
CA MET A 236 10.91 -1.27 18.25
C MET A 236 12.32 -1.83 18.18
N LYS A 237 13.34 -0.99 17.98
CA LYS A 237 14.75 -1.42 18.04
C LYS A 237 15.11 -2.03 19.39
N LYS A 238 14.67 -1.44 20.49
CA LYS A 238 14.89 -1.98 21.84
C LYS A 238 14.18 -3.32 22.03
N ALA A 239 12.93 -3.43 21.59
CA ALA A 239 12.15 -4.67 21.66
C ALA A 239 12.79 -5.78 20.84
N MET A 240 13.20 -5.50 19.61
CA MET A 240 13.94 -6.47 18.76
C MET A 240 15.24 -6.94 19.39
N LYS A 241 16.06 -6.01 19.90
CA LYS A 241 17.30 -6.38 20.62
C LYS A 241 17.00 -7.32 21.80
N LYS A 242 15.95 -7.04 22.57
CA LYS A 242 15.56 -7.88 23.71
C LYS A 242 15.20 -9.31 23.27
N VAL A 243 14.40 -9.44 22.21
CA VAL A 243 14.01 -10.75 21.66
C VAL A 243 15.22 -11.50 21.10
N TRP A 244 16.11 -10.82 20.37
CA TRP A 244 17.32 -11.43 19.81
C TRP A 244 18.29 -11.89 20.93
N CYS A 245 18.54 -11.04 21.94
CA CYS A 245 19.38 -11.43 23.07
C CYS A 245 18.76 -12.62 23.83
N GLN A 246 17.45 -12.64 24.06
CA GLN A 246 16.78 -13.77 24.71
C GLN A 246 16.93 -15.08 23.92
N LYS A 247 16.83 -15.05 22.58
CA LYS A 247 17.07 -16.24 21.74
C LYS A 247 18.50 -16.73 21.83
N LEU A 248 19.49 -15.85 21.71
CA LEU A 248 20.90 -16.23 21.83
C LEU A 248 21.23 -16.89 23.18
N PHE A 249 20.71 -16.35 24.28
CA PHE A 249 20.90 -16.94 25.62
C PHE A 249 20.08 -18.23 25.84
N SER A 250 19.00 -18.48 25.07
CA SER A 250 18.27 -19.75 25.14
C SER A 250 18.96 -20.86 24.35
N GLU A 251 19.63 -20.53 23.26
CA GLU A 251 20.42 -21.49 22.45
C GLU A 251 21.72 -21.91 23.15
N GLU A 252 22.37 -21.00 23.90
CA GLU A 252 23.53 -21.34 24.73
C GLU A 252 23.20 -22.27 25.93
N LYS A 253 21.95 -22.36 26.37
CA LYS A 253 21.52 -23.27 27.44
C LYS A 253 21.11 -24.66 26.95
N HIS A 254 21.01 -24.88 25.65
CA HIS A 254 20.66 -26.15 25.04
C HIS A 254 21.83 -26.86 24.33
N ASN A 255 23.02 -26.25 24.31
CA ASN A 255 24.28 -26.86 23.93
C ASN A 255 25.15 -27.08 25.19
#